data_f1e5ecdcee15e105e9d0895a5bbe4b50
#
_entry.id   f1e5ecdcee15e105e9d0895a5bbe4b50
#
_cell.length_a   1.000
_cell.length_b   1.000
_cell.length_c   1.000
_cell.angle_alpha   90.00
_cell.angle_beta   90.00
_cell.angle_gamma   90.00
#
_symmetry.space_group_name_H-M   'P 1'
#
loop_
_entity.id
_entity.type
_entity.pdbx_description
1 polymer ?
#
loop_
_entity_poly.entity_id
_entity_poly.type
_entity_poly.pdbx_seq_one_letter_code
_entity_poly.pdbx_strand_id
1 'polypeptide(L)'
;MVIETNRLILRPFLEGDAADVYEYLKEPAVNCFASMKMNSLDEAKAEMKKRLGEAEYYFAITLKEGGKVIGEIDAYPEAGEPHAGEDAPRDTFSPCWMLNEAYQGQGYAFEAAQAFFAYLFSQKGARRIYAYTEDYNLASQHLCEKLGMRREGVFLEFISFVNNPDGTPRYENTVQHAILKKEWDRRQSQ
;
A
#
# COMPACT_ATOMS: atom_id res chain seq x y z
N MET A 1 -10.63 -10.99 -8.07
CA MET A 1 -9.94 -10.28 -9.18
C MET A 1 -8.47 -10.65 -9.16
N VAL A 2 -7.83 -10.74 -10.33
CA VAL A 2 -6.38 -10.94 -10.47
C VAL A 2 -5.87 -9.89 -11.45
N ILE A 3 -4.75 -9.24 -11.13
CA ILE A 3 -4.09 -8.25 -11.99
C ILE A 3 -2.72 -8.81 -12.35
N GLU A 4 -2.46 -8.98 -13.63
CA GLU A 4 -1.20 -9.49 -14.12
C GLU A 4 -0.33 -8.38 -14.72
N THR A 5 0.96 -8.45 -14.44
CA THR A 5 1.98 -7.57 -14.99
C THR A 5 3.02 -8.40 -15.76
N ASN A 6 4.17 -7.83 -16.08
CA ASN A 6 5.25 -8.58 -16.71
C ASN A 6 5.83 -9.66 -15.78
N ARG A 7 6.13 -9.33 -14.53
CA ARG A 7 6.80 -10.22 -13.57
C ARG A 7 5.93 -10.64 -12.39
N LEU A 8 4.77 -9.96 -12.18
CA LEU A 8 3.96 -10.11 -10.97
C LEU A 8 2.53 -10.54 -11.28
N ILE A 9 1.91 -11.14 -10.25
CA ILE A 9 0.48 -11.35 -10.14
C ILE A 9 0.02 -10.70 -8.84
N LEU A 10 -0.88 -9.72 -8.93
CA LEU A 10 -1.60 -9.19 -7.77
C LEU A 10 -2.89 -9.98 -7.65
N ARG A 11 -3.04 -10.73 -6.58
CA ARG A 11 -4.18 -11.62 -6.33
C ARG A 11 -4.64 -11.57 -4.89
N PRO A 12 -5.87 -11.98 -4.60
CA PRO A 12 -6.29 -12.21 -3.22
C PRO A 12 -5.31 -13.12 -2.47
N PHE A 13 -5.22 -12.91 -1.16
CA PHE A 13 -4.45 -13.80 -0.30
C PHE A 13 -5.03 -15.21 -0.26
N LEU A 14 -4.17 -16.20 -0.04
CA LEU A 14 -4.51 -17.60 0.17
C LEU A 14 -4.01 -18.05 1.55
N GLU A 15 -4.61 -19.06 2.13
CA GLU A 15 -4.15 -19.60 3.42
C GLU A 15 -2.67 -20.03 3.37
N GLY A 16 -2.22 -20.54 2.22
CA GLY A 16 -0.84 -20.98 2.00
C GLY A 16 0.21 -19.86 1.99
N ASP A 17 -0.21 -18.59 1.91
CA ASP A 17 0.71 -17.44 1.86
C ASP A 17 1.33 -17.09 3.23
N ALA A 18 0.84 -17.70 4.32
CA ALA A 18 1.22 -17.36 5.68
C ALA A 18 2.73 -17.36 5.93
N ALA A 19 3.48 -18.29 5.35
CA ALA A 19 4.93 -18.36 5.53
C ALA A 19 5.65 -17.19 4.86
N ASP A 20 5.25 -16.82 3.65
CA ASP A 20 5.82 -15.71 2.90
C ASP A 20 5.49 -14.36 3.56
N VAL A 21 4.23 -14.20 4.02
CA VAL A 21 3.78 -12.99 4.74
C VAL A 21 4.53 -12.84 6.08
N TYR A 22 4.74 -13.94 6.81
CA TYR A 22 5.50 -13.92 8.04
C TYR A 22 6.94 -13.45 7.84
N GLU A 23 7.58 -13.76 6.70
CA GLU A 23 8.95 -13.34 6.42
C GLU A 23 9.13 -11.82 6.52
N TYR A 24 8.19 -11.00 6.03
CA TYR A 24 8.32 -9.54 6.04
C TYR A 24 7.55 -8.86 7.17
N LEU A 25 6.57 -9.53 7.82
CA LEU A 25 5.85 -8.97 8.95
C LEU A 25 6.42 -9.35 10.32
N LYS A 26 7.35 -10.29 10.40
CA LYS A 26 8.05 -10.57 11.68
C LYS A 26 8.88 -9.38 12.18
N GLU A 27 9.41 -8.56 11.25
CA GLU A 27 10.17 -7.34 11.54
C GLU A 27 9.87 -6.29 10.45
N PRO A 28 8.75 -5.55 10.55
CA PRO A 28 8.42 -4.51 9.58
C PRO A 28 9.49 -3.43 9.51
N ALA A 29 9.90 -3.06 8.29
CA ALA A 29 11.00 -2.13 8.04
C ALA A 29 10.68 -0.66 8.38
N VAL A 30 9.39 -0.30 8.45
CA VAL A 30 8.93 1.08 8.71
C VAL A 30 7.88 1.12 9.82
N ASN A 31 7.86 2.22 10.57
CA ASN A 31 7.04 2.33 11.78
C ASN A 31 5.53 2.28 11.52
N CYS A 32 5.04 2.74 10.37
CA CYS A 32 3.62 2.66 10.02
C CYS A 32 3.08 1.22 9.98
N PHE A 33 3.95 0.22 9.83
CA PHE A 33 3.60 -1.20 9.88
C PHE A 33 3.91 -1.87 11.23
N ALA A 34 4.34 -1.12 12.24
CA ALA A 34 4.72 -1.70 13.55
C ALA A 34 3.58 -2.48 14.20
N SER A 35 2.32 -2.03 14.04
CA SER A 35 1.14 -2.72 14.55
C SER A 35 0.81 -4.03 13.81
N MET A 36 1.36 -4.23 12.62
CA MET A 36 1.18 -5.44 11.81
C MET A 36 2.24 -6.52 12.12
N LYS A 37 3.18 -6.22 13.03
CA LYS A 37 4.22 -7.18 13.42
C LYS A 37 3.61 -8.48 13.89
N MET A 38 4.12 -9.59 13.35
CA MET A 38 3.73 -10.94 13.72
C MET A 38 4.86 -11.63 14.50
N ASN A 39 4.51 -12.25 15.63
CA ASN A 39 5.48 -12.89 16.49
C ASN A 39 5.62 -14.40 16.21
N SER A 40 4.70 -14.97 15.42
CA SER A 40 4.72 -16.39 15.08
C SER A 40 4.07 -16.67 13.73
N LEU A 41 4.41 -17.83 13.15
CA LEU A 41 3.75 -18.33 11.95
C LEU A 41 2.25 -18.62 12.18
N ASP A 42 1.86 -18.95 13.39
CA ASP A 42 0.45 -19.22 13.70
C ASP A 42 -0.38 -17.92 13.71
N GLU A 43 0.22 -16.78 14.13
CA GLU A 43 -0.40 -15.45 13.94
C GLU A 43 -0.57 -15.15 12.46
N ALA A 44 0.43 -15.43 11.63
CA ALA A 44 0.32 -15.23 10.18
C ALA A 44 -0.78 -16.10 9.56
N LYS A 45 -0.91 -17.38 9.95
CA LYS A 45 -2.01 -18.24 9.49
C LYS A 45 -3.39 -17.71 9.92
N ALA A 46 -3.51 -17.19 11.14
CA ALA A 46 -4.76 -16.59 11.62
C ALA A 46 -5.10 -15.32 10.83
N GLU A 47 -4.09 -14.51 10.50
CA GLU A 47 -4.25 -13.29 9.71
C GLU A 47 -4.68 -13.61 8.26
N MET A 48 -4.10 -14.64 7.61
CA MET A 48 -4.52 -15.04 6.26
C MET A 48 -6.01 -15.36 6.19
N LYS A 49 -6.56 -16.01 7.21
CA LYS A 49 -8.01 -16.30 7.26
C LYS A 49 -8.87 -15.03 7.25
N LYS A 50 -8.42 -13.93 7.85
CA LYS A 50 -9.12 -12.65 7.80
C LYS A 50 -9.01 -12.03 6.41
N ARG A 51 -7.81 -12.04 5.82
CA ARG A 51 -7.55 -11.44 4.49
C ARG A 51 -8.29 -12.12 3.34
N LEU A 52 -8.69 -13.38 3.48
CA LEU A 52 -9.52 -14.09 2.48
C LEU A 52 -10.83 -13.36 2.15
N GLY A 53 -11.39 -12.58 3.08
CA GLY A 53 -12.61 -11.79 2.88
C GLY A 53 -12.41 -10.47 2.14
N GLU A 54 -11.17 -10.02 1.92
CA GLU A 54 -10.86 -8.67 1.44
C GLU A 54 -10.38 -8.61 -0.03
N ALA A 55 -10.80 -9.59 -0.80
CA ALA A 55 -10.32 -9.88 -2.17
C ALA A 55 -10.55 -8.77 -3.22
N GLU A 56 -11.23 -7.68 -2.88
CA GLU A 56 -11.58 -6.62 -3.83
C GLU A 56 -10.59 -5.45 -3.82
N TYR A 57 -10.00 -5.16 -2.65
CA TYR A 57 -9.17 -3.98 -2.44
C TYR A 57 -7.80 -4.28 -1.84
N TYR A 58 -7.55 -5.54 -1.45
CA TYR A 58 -6.33 -5.98 -0.78
C TYR A 58 -5.68 -7.16 -1.52
N PHE A 59 -4.46 -6.99 -1.99
CA PHE A 59 -3.79 -7.95 -2.88
C PHE A 59 -2.40 -8.35 -2.35
N ALA A 60 -2.12 -9.64 -2.40
CA ALA A 60 -0.77 -10.16 -2.34
C ALA A 60 -0.03 -9.83 -3.63
N ILE A 61 1.19 -9.31 -3.53
CA ILE A 61 2.12 -9.12 -4.64
C ILE A 61 2.92 -10.41 -4.79
N THR A 62 2.67 -11.16 -5.86
CA THR A 62 3.21 -12.50 -6.06
C THR A 62 4.11 -12.53 -7.29
N LEU A 63 5.28 -13.17 -7.20
CA LEU A 63 6.12 -13.41 -8.37
C LEU A 63 5.45 -14.43 -9.31
N LYS A 64 5.46 -14.17 -10.62
CA LYS A 64 5.03 -15.17 -11.62
C LYS A 64 5.89 -16.41 -11.58
N GLU A 65 7.19 -16.23 -11.44
CA GLU A 65 8.13 -17.32 -11.28
C GLU A 65 8.14 -17.81 -9.82
N GLY A 66 7.81 -19.08 -9.61
CA GLY A 66 7.82 -19.71 -8.30
C GLY A 66 6.63 -19.39 -7.38
N GLY A 67 5.76 -18.43 -7.72
CA GLY A 67 4.53 -18.15 -6.97
C GLY A 67 4.70 -17.54 -5.57
N LYS A 68 5.93 -17.08 -5.22
CA LYS A 68 6.22 -16.52 -3.90
C LYS A 68 5.54 -15.17 -3.70
N VAL A 69 4.89 -14.98 -2.54
CA VAL A 69 4.41 -13.66 -2.11
C VAL A 69 5.60 -12.83 -1.61
N ILE A 70 5.80 -11.68 -2.23
CA ILE A 70 6.92 -10.78 -1.92
C ILE A 70 6.49 -9.47 -1.27
N GLY A 71 5.19 -9.29 -1.05
CA GLY A 71 4.64 -8.09 -0.45
C GLY A 71 3.13 -8.00 -0.63
N GLU A 72 2.60 -6.82 -0.36
CA GLU A 72 1.18 -6.54 -0.38
C GLU A 72 0.87 -5.11 -0.82
N ILE A 73 -0.34 -4.91 -1.34
CA ILE A 73 -0.87 -3.60 -1.71
C ILE A 73 -2.38 -3.58 -1.51
N ASP A 74 -2.87 -2.49 -0.90
CA ASP A 74 -4.30 -2.28 -0.70
C ASP A 74 -4.70 -0.82 -0.93
N ALA A 75 -6.00 -0.56 -1.11
CA ALA A 75 -6.60 0.76 -1.03
C ALA A 75 -8.11 0.64 -0.95
N TYR A 76 -8.74 1.31 0.00
CA TYR A 76 -10.18 1.31 0.17
C TYR A 76 -10.81 2.62 -0.28
N PRO A 77 -12.08 2.61 -0.79
CA PRO A 77 -12.74 3.82 -1.24
C PRO A 77 -13.11 4.74 -0.06
N GLU A 78 -12.77 6.00 -0.18
CA GLU A 78 -13.04 7.05 0.81
C GLU A 78 -13.86 8.18 0.21
N ALA A 79 -14.59 8.93 1.04
CA ALA A 79 -15.36 10.09 0.64
C ALA A 79 -14.52 11.34 0.30
N GLY A 80 -13.21 11.28 0.55
CA GLY A 80 -12.27 12.38 0.22
C GLY A 80 -12.22 13.52 1.24
N GLU A 81 -13.19 13.63 2.15
CA GLU A 81 -13.15 14.57 3.28
C GLU A 81 -13.88 14.02 4.51
N PRO A 82 -13.44 14.39 5.75
CA PRO A 82 -13.99 13.82 6.99
C PRO A 82 -15.46 14.16 7.26
N HIS A 83 -16.01 15.21 6.66
CA HIS A 83 -17.36 15.68 6.89
C HIS A 83 -18.29 15.48 5.67
N ALA A 84 -17.85 14.67 4.71
CA ALA A 84 -18.69 14.28 3.58
C ALA A 84 -19.96 13.57 4.08
N GLY A 85 -21.11 13.95 3.53
CA GLY A 85 -22.38 13.25 3.83
C GLY A 85 -22.36 11.79 3.40
N GLU A 86 -23.31 11.00 3.87
CA GLU A 86 -23.42 9.57 3.54
C GLU A 86 -23.51 9.29 2.03
N ASP A 87 -24.09 10.23 1.27
CA ASP A 87 -24.23 10.15 -0.20
C ASP A 87 -22.99 10.67 -0.96
N ALA A 88 -21.93 11.10 -0.28
CA ALA A 88 -20.72 11.61 -0.95
C ALA A 88 -20.03 10.52 -1.76
N PRO A 89 -19.55 10.84 -2.99
CA PRO A 89 -18.84 9.88 -3.80
C PRO A 89 -17.59 9.33 -3.07
N ARG A 90 -17.49 8.01 -3.00
CA ARG A 90 -16.33 7.32 -2.45
C ARG A 90 -15.33 7.00 -3.57
N ASP A 91 -14.78 8.06 -4.15
CA ASP A 91 -13.92 8.04 -5.35
C ASP A 91 -12.46 8.41 -5.07
N THR A 92 -12.12 8.52 -3.81
CA THR A 92 -10.75 8.80 -3.33
C THR A 92 -10.17 7.56 -2.70
N PHE A 93 -8.90 7.27 -2.98
CA PHE A 93 -8.21 6.07 -2.49
C PHE A 93 -6.86 6.44 -1.90
N SER A 94 -6.53 5.82 -0.75
CA SER A 94 -5.22 5.95 -0.11
C SER A 94 -4.54 4.57 -0.10
N PRO A 95 -3.71 4.24 -1.11
CA PRO A 95 -3.03 2.96 -1.14
C PRO A 95 -1.96 2.86 -0.07
N CYS A 96 -1.87 1.66 0.48
CA CYS A 96 -0.79 1.20 1.30
C CYS A 96 -0.01 0.11 0.55
N TRP A 97 1.31 0.08 0.65
CA TRP A 97 2.15 -0.94 0.03
C TRP A 97 3.31 -1.33 0.92
N MET A 98 3.63 -2.60 0.91
CA MET A 98 4.79 -3.14 1.59
C MET A 98 5.46 -4.22 0.74
N LEU A 99 6.78 -4.24 0.72
CA LEU A 99 7.57 -5.30 0.11
C LEU A 99 8.54 -5.89 1.12
N ASN A 100 8.70 -7.19 1.06
CA ASN A 100 9.80 -7.90 1.70
C ASN A 100 11.13 -7.28 1.25
N GLU A 101 11.99 -6.92 2.21
CA GLU A 101 13.26 -6.20 1.97
C GLU A 101 14.15 -6.90 0.93
N ALA A 102 14.14 -8.24 0.89
CA ALA A 102 14.91 -9.01 -0.07
C ALA A 102 14.53 -8.73 -1.54
N TYR A 103 13.38 -8.13 -1.78
CA TYR A 103 12.84 -7.82 -3.12
C TYR A 103 12.77 -6.33 -3.42
N GLN A 104 13.25 -5.48 -2.50
CA GLN A 104 13.32 -4.03 -2.72
C GLN A 104 14.42 -3.66 -3.74
N GLY A 105 14.35 -2.45 -4.30
CA GLY A 105 15.34 -1.95 -5.25
C GLY A 105 15.29 -2.57 -6.66
N GLN A 106 14.42 -3.55 -6.91
CA GLN A 106 14.33 -4.30 -8.17
C GLN A 106 13.16 -3.86 -9.08
N GLY A 107 12.47 -2.79 -8.69
CA GLY A 107 11.36 -2.21 -9.46
C GLY A 107 10.00 -2.90 -9.25
N TYR A 108 9.90 -3.90 -8.40
CA TYR A 108 8.64 -4.62 -8.15
C TYR A 108 7.55 -3.73 -7.53
N ALA A 109 7.91 -2.86 -6.59
CA ALA A 109 6.94 -1.92 -6.00
C ALA A 109 6.31 -1.01 -7.05
N PHE A 110 7.12 -0.47 -7.97
CA PHE A 110 6.63 0.37 -9.06
C PHE A 110 5.73 -0.41 -10.02
N GLU A 111 6.13 -1.60 -10.42
CA GLU A 111 5.35 -2.47 -11.32
C GLU A 111 3.99 -2.84 -10.71
N ALA A 112 3.98 -3.22 -9.42
CA ALA A 112 2.76 -3.53 -8.70
C ALA A 112 1.84 -2.31 -8.55
N ALA A 113 2.38 -1.19 -8.05
CA ALA A 113 1.61 0.02 -7.80
C ALA A 113 1.06 0.65 -9.11
N GLN A 114 1.83 0.62 -10.21
CA GLN A 114 1.35 1.09 -11.50
C GLN A 114 0.16 0.29 -12.00
N ALA A 115 0.21 -1.04 -11.91
CA ALA A 115 -0.90 -1.90 -12.30
C ALA A 115 -2.12 -1.74 -11.39
N PHE A 116 -1.88 -1.58 -10.09
CA PHE A 116 -2.94 -1.35 -9.12
C PHE A 116 -3.61 0.02 -9.31
N PHE A 117 -2.87 1.10 -9.58
CA PHE A 117 -3.43 2.41 -9.89
C PHE A 117 -4.26 2.38 -11.18
N ALA A 118 -3.79 1.67 -12.22
CA ALA A 118 -4.57 1.46 -13.43
C ALA A 118 -5.91 0.76 -13.12
N TYR A 119 -5.90 -0.25 -12.26
CA TYR A 119 -7.11 -0.92 -11.79
C TYR A 119 -8.04 0.02 -11.02
N LEU A 120 -7.53 0.80 -10.06
CA LEU A 120 -8.33 1.75 -9.29
C LEU A 120 -8.99 2.80 -10.19
N PHE A 121 -8.23 3.38 -11.14
CA PHE A 121 -8.76 4.39 -12.05
C PHE A 121 -9.73 3.84 -13.09
N SER A 122 -9.50 2.62 -13.61
CA SER A 122 -10.31 2.07 -14.70
C SER A 122 -11.49 1.22 -14.25
N GLN A 123 -11.35 0.50 -13.12
CA GLN A 123 -12.34 -0.48 -12.66
C GLN A 123 -13.07 -0.05 -11.38
N LYS A 124 -12.43 0.76 -10.53
CA LYS A 124 -12.97 1.20 -9.26
C LYS A 124 -13.49 2.63 -9.25
N GLY A 125 -13.39 3.33 -10.38
CA GLY A 125 -13.92 4.69 -10.51
C GLY A 125 -13.15 5.74 -9.71
N ALA A 126 -11.90 5.46 -9.34
CA ALA A 126 -11.06 6.42 -8.64
C ALA A 126 -10.99 7.74 -9.40
N ARG A 127 -11.27 8.86 -8.73
CA ARG A 127 -11.02 10.23 -9.20
C ARG A 127 -9.67 10.73 -8.73
N ARG A 128 -9.27 10.31 -7.53
CA ARG A 128 -8.06 10.72 -6.84
C ARG A 128 -7.41 9.54 -6.12
N ILE A 129 -6.10 9.44 -6.24
CA ILE A 129 -5.28 8.56 -5.40
C ILE A 129 -4.29 9.46 -4.66
N TYR A 130 -4.16 9.29 -3.35
CA TYR A 130 -3.18 9.98 -2.54
C TYR A 130 -2.45 8.98 -1.63
N ALA A 131 -1.22 9.28 -1.24
CA ALA A 131 -0.45 8.45 -0.33
C ALA A 131 0.20 9.30 0.74
N TYR A 132 0.20 8.81 1.96
CA TYR A 132 1.01 9.31 3.05
C TYR A 132 2.28 8.48 3.19
N THR A 133 3.39 9.16 3.38
CA THR A 133 4.68 8.55 3.67
C THR A 133 5.35 9.30 4.80
N GLU A 134 6.07 8.61 5.66
CA GLU A 134 6.93 9.27 6.64
C GLU A 134 8.02 10.07 5.91
N ASP A 135 8.46 11.20 6.47
CA ASP A 135 9.42 12.09 5.83
C ASP A 135 10.82 11.44 5.64
N TYR A 136 11.16 10.44 6.43
CA TYR A 136 12.37 9.63 6.29
C TYR A 136 12.24 8.47 5.31
N ASN A 137 11.03 8.08 4.90
CA ASN A 137 10.79 6.98 3.98
C ASN A 137 10.98 7.41 2.51
N LEU A 138 12.22 7.70 2.14
CA LEU A 138 12.58 8.19 0.81
C LEU A 138 12.22 7.19 -0.29
N ALA A 139 12.24 5.88 -0.01
CA ALA A 139 11.89 4.85 -0.99
C ALA A 139 10.43 4.98 -1.44
N SER A 140 9.50 5.15 -0.49
CA SER A 140 8.08 5.37 -0.80
C SER A 140 7.82 6.73 -1.46
N GLN A 141 8.53 7.79 -1.05
CA GLN A 141 8.42 9.10 -1.72
C GLN A 141 8.86 9.02 -3.18
N HIS A 142 10.02 8.40 -3.47
CA HIS A 142 10.48 8.17 -4.85
C HIS A 142 9.52 7.28 -5.66
N LEU A 143 8.86 6.31 -5.02
CA LEU A 143 7.82 5.51 -5.68
C LEU A 143 6.63 6.39 -6.08
N CYS A 144 6.15 7.25 -5.18
CA CYS A 144 5.10 8.22 -5.48
C CYS A 144 5.46 9.11 -6.69
N GLU A 145 6.67 9.67 -6.70
CA GLU A 145 7.17 10.52 -7.80
C GLU A 145 7.20 9.76 -9.14
N LYS A 146 7.73 8.52 -9.15
CA LYS A 146 7.74 7.66 -10.34
C LYS A 146 6.35 7.35 -10.87
N LEU A 147 5.37 7.16 -9.99
CA LEU A 147 3.96 6.97 -10.34
C LEU A 147 3.31 8.25 -10.88
N GLY A 148 4.02 9.39 -10.82
CA GLY A 148 3.56 10.69 -11.28
C GLY A 148 2.69 11.43 -10.29
N MET A 149 2.73 11.02 -9.04
CA MET A 149 2.09 11.75 -7.96
C MET A 149 2.87 13.04 -7.67
N ARG A 150 2.17 14.15 -7.50
CA ARG A 150 2.78 15.40 -7.03
C ARG A 150 2.78 15.44 -5.50
N ARG A 151 3.78 16.06 -4.93
CA ARG A 151 3.79 16.39 -3.51
C ARG A 151 2.79 17.51 -3.23
N GLU A 152 1.88 17.30 -2.28
CA GLU A 152 0.85 18.28 -1.92
C GLU A 152 1.15 18.98 -0.59
N GLY A 153 1.84 18.32 0.33
CA GLY A 153 2.16 18.94 1.62
C GLY A 153 3.05 18.09 2.51
N VAL A 154 3.43 18.71 3.62
CA VAL A 154 4.10 18.07 4.76
C VAL A 154 3.31 18.43 6.01
N PHE A 155 3.00 17.44 6.81
CA PHE A 155 2.33 17.57 8.08
C PHE A 155 3.35 17.28 9.19
N LEU A 156 3.65 18.28 10.02
CA LEU A 156 4.62 18.13 11.10
C LEU A 156 3.97 17.47 12.31
N GLU A 157 4.69 16.52 12.92
CA GLU A 157 4.25 15.77 14.11
C GLU A 157 2.81 15.21 13.95
N PHE A 158 2.51 14.68 12.75
CA PHE A 158 1.14 14.35 12.33
C PHE A 158 0.62 13.09 12.97
N ILE A 159 1.50 12.06 13.15
CA ILE A 159 1.09 10.74 13.60
C ILE A 159 2.17 10.11 14.48
N SER A 160 1.77 9.16 15.33
CA SER A 160 2.68 8.31 16.09
C SER A 160 2.31 6.85 15.87
N PHE A 161 3.24 6.05 15.40
CA PHE A 161 3.10 4.60 15.24
C PHE A 161 3.80 3.81 16.34
N VAL A 162 4.78 4.42 17.00
CA VAL A 162 5.60 3.81 18.03
C VAL A 162 5.85 4.80 19.19
N ASN A 163 6.22 4.28 20.34
CA ASN A 163 6.54 5.11 21.50
C ASN A 163 8.06 5.32 21.66
N ASN A 164 8.41 6.40 22.33
CA ASN A 164 9.73 6.62 22.87
C ASN A 164 10.04 5.62 24.01
N PRO A 165 11.31 5.46 24.42
CA PRO A 165 11.68 4.57 25.54
C PRO A 165 11.01 4.91 26.88
N ASP A 166 10.56 6.14 27.08
CA ASP A 166 9.83 6.61 28.26
C ASP A 166 8.32 6.34 28.19
N GLY A 167 7.83 5.71 27.09
CA GLY A 167 6.42 5.39 26.88
C GLY A 167 5.60 6.51 26.24
N THR A 168 6.17 7.71 26.01
CA THR A 168 5.47 8.80 25.31
C THR A 168 5.36 8.52 23.80
N PRO A 169 4.31 9.03 23.12
CA PRO A 169 4.20 8.91 21.67
C PRO A 169 5.41 9.52 20.94
N ARG A 170 5.97 8.79 19.98
CA ARG A 170 6.98 9.33 19.06
C ARG A 170 6.27 9.88 17.82
N TYR A 171 6.08 11.20 17.78
CA TYR A 171 5.45 11.84 16.64
C TYR A 171 6.38 11.90 15.44
N GLU A 172 5.82 11.64 14.26
CA GLU A 172 6.53 11.62 12.98
C GLU A 172 5.86 12.58 11.99
N ASN A 173 6.69 13.15 11.11
CA ASN A 173 6.21 14.00 10.04
C ASN A 173 5.71 13.12 8.89
N THR A 174 4.69 13.61 8.21
CA THR A 174 4.07 12.91 7.08
C THR A 174 4.13 13.77 5.82
N VAL A 175 4.52 13.18 4.71
CA VAL A 175 4.50 13.79 3.38
C VAL A 175 3.31 13.23 2.61
N GLN A 176 2.46 14.11 2.07
CA GLN A 176 1.36 13.72 1.21
C GLN A 176 1.70 13.89 -0.25
N HIS A 177 1.49 12.84 -1.03
CA HIS A 177 1.54 12.84 -2.48
C HIS A 177 0.17 12.50 -3.06
N ALA A 178 -0.16 13.01 -4.24
CA ALA A 178 -1.42 12.66 -4.89
C ALA A 178 -1.36 12.74 -6.42
N ILE A 179 -2.28 12.01 -7.07
CA ILE A 179 -2.51 12.06 -8.51
C ILE A 179 -4.02 12.01 -8.79
N LEU A 180 -4.48 12.80 -9.74
CA LEU A 180 -5.86 12.76 -10.23
C LEU A 180 -5.96 11.87 -11.47
N LYS A 181 -7.14 11.27 -11.68
CA LYS A 181 -7.40 10.48 -12.90
C LYS A 181 -7.01 11.20 -14.18
N LYS A 182 -7.38 12.48 -14.33
CA LYS A 182 -7.04 13.28 -15.52
C LYS A 182 -5.54 13.46 -15.76
N GLU A 183 -4.72 13.42 -14.67
CA GLU A 183 -3.26 13.51 -14.76
C GLU A 183 -2.68 12.16 -15.15
N TRP A 184 -3.21 11.08 -14.56
CA TRP A 184 -2.88 9.72 -14.94
C TRP A 184 -3.14 9.44 -16.41
N ASP A 185 -4.35 9.73 -16.90
CA ASP A 185 -4.74 9.49 -18.30
C ASP A 185 -3.82 10.23 -19.29
N ARG A 186 -3.42 11.48 -19.00
CA ARG A 186 -2.48 12.22 -19.83
C ARG A 186 -1.11 11.56 -19.95
N ARG A 187 -0.62 10.95 -18.86
CA ARG A 187 0.68 10.24 -18.85
C ARG A 187 0.64 8.94 -19.64
N GLN A 188 -0.49 8.25 -19.67
CA GLN A 188 -0.65 7.01 -20.45
C GLN A 188 -0.77 7.29 -21.95
N SER A 189 -1.04 8.53 -22.34
CA SER A 189 -1.22 8.95 -23.74
C SER A 189 0.07 9.51 -24.38
N GLN A 190 1.17 9.60 -23.63
CA GLN A 190 2.50 10.03 -24.09
C GLN A 190 3.43 8.84 -24.32
#